data_90db6571bed84bb5bbc7bd65c50f8a53
#
_entry.id   90db6571bed84bb5bbc7bd65c50f8a53
#
_cell.length_a   1.000
_cell.length_b   1.000
_cell.length_c   1.000
_cell.angle_alpha   90.00
_cell.angle_beta   90.00
_cell.angle_gamma   90.00
#
_symmetry.space_group_name_H-M   'P 1'
#
loop_
_entity.id
_entity.type
_entity.pdbx_description
1 polymer ?
#
loop_
_entity_poly.entity_id
_entity_poly.type
_entity_poly.pdbx_seq_one_letter_code
_entity_poly.pdbx_strand_id
1 'polypeptide(L)'
;MTRLPALDARARIWAIADSHLSFERPDRDMTRFGDEWIDHPTQLLEGCRANVADNDVLLIAGDLSWARKRSEVGQDLGFLANLPGIKIVIRGNHDHWWKAKQPIDFPGLLEPPIIFGENEIAVVGTRGWQTQRLPSPDHDAKMLAREHGLLSKQLNLVADCAFKIVMTHYPAQPFVSSLKAHNVDSVVFGHVHLRSLPEDELFAVENALVDGVRMRCVAGDRLAFVPTRIYPDPDAI
;
A
#
# COMPACT_ATOMS: atom_id res chain seq x y z
N MET A 1 13.57 10.18 5.24
CA MET A 1 13.83 9.71 3.85
C MET A 1 14.99 8.76 3.89
N THR A 2 14.81 7.56 3.37
CA THR A 2 15.82 6.50 3.33
C THR A 2 16.32 6.33 1.90
N ARG A 3 17.64 6.23 1.73
CA ARG A 3 18.25 5.87 0.45
C ARG A 3 18.74 4.43 0.51
N LEU A 4 18.43 3.67 -0.51
CA LEU A 4 18.87 2.29 -0.70
C LEU A 4 19.73 2.20 -1.98
N PRO A 5 20.56 1.18 -2.14
CA PRO A 5 21.27 0.92 -3.39
C PRO A 5 20.30 0.89 -4.58
N ALA A 6 20.82 1.07 -5.79
CA ALA A 6 20.04 0.84 -7.01
C ALA A 6 19.47 -0.58 -7.02
N LEU A 7 18.28 -0.72 -7.57
CA LEU A 7 17.71 -2.05 -7.76
C LEU A 7 18.55 -2.82 -8.81
N ASP A 8 18.73 -4.12 -8.58
CA ASP A 8 19.28 -5.00 -9.58
C ASP A 8 18.46 -4.90 -10.89
N ALA A 9 19.10 -5.01 -12.05
CA ALA A 9 18.43 -4.92 -13.35
C ALA A 9 17.30 -5.94 -13.56
N ARG A 10 17.26 -7.01 -12.75
CA ARG A 10 16.22 -8.03 -12.75
C ARG A 10 15.20 -7.84 -11.63
N ALA A 11 15.47 -6.95 -10.67
CA ALA A 11 14.58 -6.71 -9.55
C ALA A 11 13.27 -6.10 -10.02
N ARG A 12 12.20 -6.49 -9.35
CA ARG A 12 10.84 -6.05 -9.62
C ARG A 12 10.25 -5.38 -8.39
N ILE A 13 9.24 -4.56 -8.61
CA ILE A 13 8.44 -4.02 -7.50
C ILE A 13 7.05 -4.61 -7.62
N TRP A 14 6.62 -5.21 -6.53
CA TRP A 14 5.32 -5.85 -6.36
C TRP A 14 4.49 -5.08 -5.34
N ALA A 15 3.18 -5.20 -5.40
CA ALA A 15 2.30 -4.56 -4.43
C ALA A 15 1.15 -5.47 -4.01
N ILE A 16 0.76 -5.34 -2.76
CA ILE A 16 -0.43 -5.91 -2.15
C ILE A 16 -0.89 -4.97 -1.02
N ALA A 17 -2.10 -5.12 -0.53
CA ALA A 17 -2.63 -4.40 0.62
C ALA A 17 -3.57 -5.29 1.42
N ASP A 18 -4.05 -4.78 2.55
CA ASP A 18 -5.17 -5.38 3.29
C ASP A 18 -4.87 -6.83 3.72
N SER A 19 -3.70 -7.05 4.30
CA SER A 19 -3.32 -8.35 4.84
C SER A 19 -4.16 -8.73 6.07
N HIS A 20 -4.71 -7.75 6.79
CA HIS A 20 -5.63 -7.94 7.92
C HIS A 20 -5.26 -9.08 8.85
N LEU A 21 -3.97 -9.21 9.16
CA LEU A 21 -3.47 -10.26 10.04
C LEU A 21 -4.04 -10.10 11.45
N SER A 22 -4.19 -11.20 12.16
CA SER A 22 -4.82 -11.21 13.48
C SER A 22 -4.33 -12.36 14.37
N PHE A 23 -3.03 -12.72 14.28
CA PHE A 23 -2.48 -13.86 15.01
C PHE A 23 -2.65 -13.73 16.53
N GLU A 24 -2.52 -12.52 17.08
CA GLU A 24 -2.76 -12.26 18.49
C GLU A 24 -4.21 -11.80 18.79
N ARG A 25 -5.06 -11.77 17.76
CA ARG A 25 -6.46 -11.34 17.85
C ARG A 25 -7.40 -12.32 17.12
N PRO A 26 -7.52 -13.57 17.61
CA PRO A 26 -8.36 -14.59 16.96
C PRO A 26 -9.86 -14.22 16.95
N ASP A 27 -10.27 -13.25 17.77
CA ASP A 27 -11.61 -12.65 17.74
C ASP A 27 -11.87 -11.78 16.49
N ARG A 28 -10.85 -11.55 15.66
CA ARG A 28 -10.88 -10.73 14.44
C ARG A 28 -10.70 -11.57 13.17
N ASP A 29 -11.26 -12.75 13.18
CA ASP A 29 -11.25 -13.63 12.02
C ASP A 29 -11.95 -12.96 10.82
N MET A 30 -11.23 -12.94 9.68
CA MET A 30 -11.68 -12.32 8.44
C MET A 30 -12.68 -13.21 7.67
N THR A 31 -12.77 -14.50 7.96
CA THR A 31 -13.69 -15.44 7.28
C THR A 31 -15.16 -15.02 7.38
N ARG A 32 -15.52 -14.22 8.38
CA ARG A 32 -16.86 -13.61 8.51
C ARG A 32 -17.23 -12.64 7.39
N PHE A 33 -16.26 -12.19 6.59
CA PHE A 33 -16.47 -11.29 5.45
C PHE A 33 -16.57 -12.03 4.12
N GLY A 34 -16.18 -13.32 4.07
CA GLY A 34 -16.31 -14.16 2.91
C GLY A 34 -15.29 -15.31 2.88
N ASP A 35 -15.56 -16.28 2.01
CA ASP A 35 -14.72 -17.49 1.86
C ASP A 35 -13.35 -17.17 1.27
N GLU A 36 -13.20 -16.05 0.56
CA GLU A 36 -11.92 -15.52 0.06
C GLU A 36 -10.88 -15.33 1.16
N TRP A 37 -11.32 -15.16 2.40
CA TRP A 37 -10.46 -14.96 3.56
C TRP A 37 -10.05 -16.23 4.30
N ILE A 38 -10.53 -17.42 3.85
CA ILE A 38 -10.16 -18.69 4.47
C ILE A 38 -8.65 -18.89 4.31
N ASP A 39 -7.97 -19.03 5.46
CA ASP A 39 -6.51 -19.22 5.52
C ASP A 39 -5.68 -18.18 4.71
N HIS A 40 -6.17 -16.95 4.63
CA HIS A 40 -5.54 -15.88 3.86
C HIS A 40 -4.07 -15.59 4.25
N PRO A 41 -3.59 -15.80 5.51
CA PRO A 41 -2.16 -15.64 5.78
C PRO A 41 -1.30 -16.65 5.00
N THR A 42 -1.75 -17.90 4.89
CA THR A 42 -1.04 -18.91 4.08
C THR A 42 -1.11 -18.56 2.60
N GLN A 43 -2.27 -18.15 2.09
CA GLN A 43 -2.41 -17.70 0.70
C GLN A 43 -1.44 -16.54 0.39
N LEU A 44 -1.34 -15.54 1.27
CA LEU A 44 -0.42 -14.41 1.13
C LEU A 44 1.05 -14.87 1.11
N LEU A 45 1.41 -15.77 2.02
CA LEU A 45 2.77 -16.31 2.09
C LEU A 45 3.14 -17.06 0.81
N GLU A 46 2.26 -17.93 0.33
CA GLU A 46 2.46 -18.72 -0.89
C GLU A 46 2.48 -17.82 -2.13
N GLY A 47 1.55 -16.87 -2.24
CA GLY A 47 1.53 -15.88 -3.32
C GLY A 47 2.79 -15.05 -3.39
N CYS A 48 3.31 -14.59 -2.24
CA CYS A 48 4.59 -13.88 -2.19
C CYS A 48 5.77 -14.78 -2.57
N ARG A 49 5.86 -15.99 -2.03
CA ARG A 49 6.95 -16.94 -2.33
C ARG A 49 7.01 -17.37 -3.79
N ALA A 50 5.85 -17.47 -4.44
CA ALA A 50 5.78 -17.84 -5.84
C ALA A 50 6.21 -16.73 -6.81
N ASN A 51 6.11 -15.46 -6.41
CA ASN A 51 6.25 -14.33 -7.30
C ASN A 51 7.40 -13.39 -6.96
N VAL A 52 7.68 -13.18 -5.67
CA VAL A 52 8.62 -12.15 -5.18
C VAL A 52 9.97 -12.80 -4.86
N ALA A 53 11.04 -12.31 -5.48
CA ALA A 53 12.39 -12.72 -5.16
C ALA A 53 12.97 -11.92 -3.96
N ASP A 54 14.02 -12.42 -3.33
CA ASP A 54 14.63 -11.77 -2.15
C ASP A 54 15.22 -10.37 -2.47
N ASN A 55 15.63 -10.13 -3.71
CA ASN A 55 16.11 -8.83 -4.18
C ASN A 55 15.03 -7.94 -4.79
N ASP A 56 13.77 -8.38 -4.84
CA ASP A 56 12.63 -7.58 -5.25
C ASP A 56 12.18 -6.63 -4.12
N VAL A 57 11.24 -5.75 -4.45
CA VAL A 57 10.56 -4.88 -3.47
C VAL A 57 9.10 -5.29 -3.36
N LEU A 58 8.59 -5.40 -2.14
CA LEU A 58 7.18 -5.66 -1.85
C LEU A 58 6.56 -4.45 -1.14
N LEU A 59 5.66 -3.78 -1.82
CA LEU A 59 4.86 -2.68 -1.29
C LEU A 59 3.62 -3.25 -0.60
N ILE A 60 3.37 -2.86 0.65
CA ILE A 60 2.17 -3.27 1.40
C ILE A 60 1.37 -2.03 1.76
N ALA A 61 0.27 -1.78 1.04
CA ALA A 61 -0.43 -0.51 1.03
C ALA A 61 -1.51 -0.38 2.13
N GLY A 62 -1.14 -0.74 3.37
CA GLY A 62 -1.97 -0.51 4.56
C GLY A 62 -2.86 -1.67 4.96
N ASP A 63 -3.52 -1.50 6.09
CA ASP A 63 -4.35 -2.49 6.79
C ASP A 63 -3.59 -3.80 7.03
N LEU A 64 -2.46 -3.65 7.72
CA LEU A 64 -1.52 -4.74 8.00
C LEU A 64 -2.10 -5.71 9.03
N SER A 65 -2.74 -5.18 10.08
CA SER A 65 -3.15 -5.95 11.25
C SER A 65 -4.40 -5.40 11.93
N TRP A 66 -5.22 -6.31 12.47
CA TRP A 66 -6.35 -6.01 13.35
C TRP A 66 -5.95 -5.71 14.81
N ALA A 67 -4.67 -5.69 15.14
CA ALA A 67 -4.22 -5.30 16.47
C ALA A 67 -4.72 -3.89 16.83
N ARG A 68 -5.03 -3.68 18.09
CA ARG A 68 -5.44 -2.37 18.60
C ARG A 68 -4.31 -1.64 19.32
N LYS A 69 -3.35 -2.40 19.82
CA LYS A 69 -2.21 -1.91 20.61
C LYS A 69 -0.91 -2.44 20.03
N ARG A 70 0.18 -1.70 20.25
CA ARG A 70 1.53 -2.09 19.85
C ARG A 70 1.96 -3.44 20.45
N SER A 71 1.46 -3.80 21.62
CA SER A 71 1.75 -5.08 22.28
C SER A 71 1.04 -6.29 21.66
N GLU A 72 0.12 -6.07 20.73
CA GLU A 72 -0.70 -7.12 20.07
C GLU A 72 -0.32 -7.33 18.60
N VAL A 73 0.77 -6.74 18.10
CA VAL A 73 1.06 -6.72 16.66
C VAL A 73 2.34 -7.45 16.31
N GLY A 74 3.06 -7.96 17.32
CA GLY A 74 4.40 -8.52 17.14
C GLY A 74 4.45 -9.68 16.16
N GLN A 75 3.51 -10.62 16.28
CA GLN A 75 3.44 -11.79 15.39
C GLN A 75 3.05 -11.39 13.97
N ASP A 76 2.09 -10.46 13.80
CA ASP A 76 1.66 -9.98 12.49
C ASP A 76 2.80 -9.27 11.75
N LEU A 77 3.52 -8.36 12.43
CA LEU A 77 4.68 -7.70 11.84
C LEU A 77 5.83 -8.66 11.56
N GLY A 78 6.05 -9.64 12.45
CA GLY A 78 7.03 -10.71 12.23
C GLY A 78 6.71 -11.54 11.00
N PHE A 79 5.44 -11.86 10.77
CA PHE A 79 5.00 -12.55 9.56
C PHE A 79 5.30 -11.72 8.31
N LEU A 80 4.91 -10.42 8.29
CA LEU A 80 5.17 -9.54 7.16
C LEU A 80 6.66 -9.33 6.91
N ALA A 81 7.46 -9.17 7.96
CA ALA A 81 8.91 -9.01 7.85
C ALA A 81 9.62 -10.24 7.25
N ASN A 82 9.04 -11.43 7.42
CA ASN A 82 9.55 -12.69 6.88
C ASN A 82 9.07 -13.02 5.46
N LEU A 83 8.20 -12.20 4.86
CA LEU A 83 7.90 -12.31 3.43
C LEU A 83 9.15 -12.01 2.59
N PRO A 84 9.28 -12.56 1.36
CA PRO A 84 10.42 -12.28 0.50
C PRO A 84 10.48 -10.79 0.07
N GLY A 85 11.65 -10.34 -0.36
CA GLY A 85 11.90 -9.00 -0.86
C GLY A 85 12.12 -7.94 0.23
N ILE A 86 12.35 -6.69 -0.20
CA ILE A 86 12.43 -5.50 0.65
C ILE A 86 11.01 -4.99 0.89
N LYS A 87 10.51 -5.04 2.13
CA LYS A 87 9.14 -4.63 2.46
C LYS A 87 9.07 -3.14 2.74
N ILE A 88 8.22 -2.44 1.99
CA ILE A 88 7.86 -1.03 2.23
C ILE A 88 6.37 -0.98 2.56
N VAL A 89 6.04 -0.44 3.73
CA VAL A 89 4.70 -0.47 4.27
C VAL A 89 4.18 0.92 4.57
N ILE A 90 2.88 1.13 4.44
CA ILE A 90 2.18 2.29 4.95
C ILE A 90 1.07 1.86 5.90
N ARG A 91 0.58 2.81 6.68
CA ARG A 91 -0.55 2.57 7.57
C ARG A 91 -1.88 2.63 6.83
N GLY A 92 -2.79 1.70 7.13
CA GLY A 92 -4.20 1.75 6.73
C GLY A 92 -5.12 2.35 7.80
N ASN A 93 -6.42 2.21 7.63
CA ASN A 93 -7.41 2.72 8.59
C ASN A 93 -7.66 1.78 9.77
N HIS A 94 -7.42 0.49 9.61
CA HIS A 94 -7.54 -0.50 10.68
C HIS A 94 -6.25 -0.67 11.50
N ASP A 95 -5.11 -0.11 11.07
CA ASP A 95 -3.86 -0.14 11.83
C ASP A 95 -3.89 0.80 13.04
N HIS A 96 -4.83 0.58 13.97
CA HIS A 96 -5.03 1.41 15.15
C HIS A 96 -3.84 1.40 16.13
N TRP A 97 -3.08 0.30 16.12
CA TRP A 97 -1.85 0.11 16.90
C TRP A 97 -0.73 1.06 16.45
N TRP A 98 -0.78 1.55 15.21
CA TRP A 98 0.24 2.40 14.58
C TRP A 98 -0.17 3.88 14.60
N LYS A 99 0.42 4.66 15.49
CA LYS A 99 0.13 6.09 15.60
C LYS A 99 0.81 6.89 14.49
N ALA A 100 0.09 7.82 13.89
CA ALA A 100 0.50 8.58 12.69
C ALA A 100 1.83 9.33 12.75
N LYS A 101 2.40 9.56 13.93
CA LYS A 101 3.68 10.27 14.12
C LYS A 101 4.80 9.36 14.65
N GLN A 102 4.54 8.08 14.75
CA GLN A 102 5.54 7.11 15.22
C GLN A 102 5.97 6.26 14.04
N PRO A 103 7.28 6.06 13.83
CA PRO A 103 7.77 5.12 12.83
C PRO A 103 7.32 3.70 13.16
N ILE A 104 7.29 2.84 12.15
CA ILE A 104 6.94 1.43 12.33
C ILE A 104 7.92 0.75 13.29
N ASP A 105 9.19 1.12 13.25
CA ASP A 105 10.26 0.61 14.11
C ASP A 105 10.16 -0.91 14.34
N PHE A 106 10.17 -1.65 13.23
CA PHE A 106 10.18 -3.11 13.22
C PHE A 106 11.22 -3.60 12.21
N PRO A 107 12.16 -4.50 12.62
CA PRO A 107 13.19 -5.01 11.73
C PRO A 107 12.60 -5.65 10.46
N GLY A 108 13.13 -5.29 9.31
CA GLY A 108 12.70 -5.84 8.02
C GLY A 108 11.49 -5.12 7.39
N LEU A 109 10.92 -4.10 8.04
CA LEU A 109 9.86 -3.24 7.48
C LEU A 109 10.35 -1.81 7.35
N LEU A 110 10.10 -1.18 6.21
CA LEU A 110 10.50 0.19 5.90
C LEU A 110 9.25 1.06 5.63
N GLU A 111 9.37 2.36 5.89
CA GLU A 111 8.34 3.36 5.55
C GLU A 111 8.83 4.32 4.48
N PRO A 112 7.94 4.77 3.55
CA PRO A 112 8.29 5.83 2.62
C PRO A 112 8.57 7.16 3.35
N PRO A 113 9.31 8.12 2.74
CA PRO A 113 9.84 8.03 1.38
C PRO A 113 11.17 7.25 1.29
N ILE A 114 11.23 6.37 0.28
CA ILE A 114 12.41 5.56 -0.08
C ILE A 114 12.88 5.96 -1.48
N ILE A 115 14.20 6.11 -1.67
CA ILE A 115 14.82 6.30 -2.97
C ILE A 115 15.79 5.14 -3.22
N PHE A 116 15.69 4.51 -4.39
CA PHE A 116 16.63 3.52 -4.89
C PHE A 116 17.60 4.18 -5.86
N GLY A 117 18.88 3.86 -5.72
CA GLY A 117 19.96 4.44 -6.51
C GLY A 117 20.14 5.95 -6.26
N GLU A 118 20.73 6.63 -7.21
CA GLU A 118 20.97 8.07 -7.11
C GLU A 118 19.74 8.93 -7.38
N ASN A 119 18.70 8.48 -7.97
CA ASN A 119 17.38 9.04 -8.19
C ASN A 119 16.64 8.21 -9.26
N GLU A 120 16.81 6.91 -9.25
CA GLU A 120 16.22 6.05 -10.28
C GLU A 120 14.74 5.82 -10.00
N ILE A 121 14.43 5.31 -8.81
CA ILE A 121 13.06 4.98 -8.42
C ILE A 121 12.79 5.56 -7.03
N ALA A 122 11.65 6.22 -6.89
CA ALA A 122 11.16 6.67 -5.60
C ALA A 122 9.84 5.99 -5.24
N VAL A 123 9.72 5.61 -3.96
CA VAL A 123 8.48 5.17 -3.35
C VAL A 123 8.11 6.19 -2.27
N VAL A 124 6.96 6.83 -2.42
CA VAL A 124 6.38 7.76 -1.46
C VAL A 124 5.00 7.28 -1.03
N GLY A 125 4.48 7.75 0.08
CA GLY A 125 3.18 7.28 0.50
C GLY A 125 2.56 8.03 1.67
N THR A 126 1.25 7.92 1.73
CA THR A 126 0.40 8.40 2.81
C THR A 126 -0.80 7.47 2.96
N ARG A 127 -1.48 7.52 4.10
CA ARG A 127 -2.72 6.76 4.25
C ARG A 127 -3.79 7.20 3.23
N GLY A 128 -3.76 8.45 2.81
CA GLY A 128 -4.86 9.04 2.07
C GLY A 128 -6.07 9.32 2.96
N TRP A 129 -7.16 9.71 2.34
CA TRP A 129 -8.44 9.96 3.00
C TRP A 129 -9.60 9.78 2.05
N GLN A 130 -10.65 9.12 2.51
CA GLN A 130 -11.91 8.99 1.82
C GLN A 130 -13.02 9.67 2.64
N THR A 131 -13.87 10.41 1.97
CA THR A 131 -15.06 11.04 2.57
C THR A 131 -15.98 9.95 3.13
N GLN A 132 -16.35 10.06 4.39
CA GLN A 132 -17.20 9.06 5.03
C GLN A 132 -18.66 9.24 4.63
N ARG A 133 -19.42 8.14 4.70
CA ARG A 133 -20.87 8.15 4.39
C ARG A 133 -21.71 9.06 5.30
N LEU A 134 -21.21 9.36 6.50
CA LEU A 134 -21.84 10.35 7.40
C LEU A 134 -21.05 11.64 7.24
N PRO A 135 -21.67 12.70 6.69
CA PRO A 135 -20.95 13.91 6.37
C PRO A 135 -20.47 14.64 7.62
N SER A 136 -19.17 14.72 7.77
CA SER A 136 -18.50 15.72 8.57
C SER A 136 -17.59 16.53 7.64
N PRO A 137 -18.17 17.42 6.79
CA PRO A 137 -17.45 18.07 5.69
C PRO A 137 -16.19 18.79 6.15
N ASP A 138 -16.24 19.47 7.30
CA ASP A 138 -15.09 20.19 7.84
C ASP A 138 -13.99 19.24 8.32
N HIS A 139 -14.36 18.10 8.92
CA HIS A 139 -13.39 17.09 9.34
C HIS A 139 -12.72 16.44 8.13
N ASP A 140 -13.51 16.02 7.14
CA ASP A 140 -13.03 15.39 5.93
C ASP A 140 -12.11 16.31 5.13
N ALA A 141 -12.50 17.58 4.97
CA ALA A 141 -11.66 18.61 4.32
C ALA A 141 -10.32 18.79 5.04
N LYS A 142 -10.35 18.84 6.38
CA LYS A 142 -9.13 18.95 7.20
C LYS A 142 -8.21 17.74 7.06
N MET A 143 -8.79 16.54 7.08
CA MET A 143 -8.01 15.31 6.94
C MET A 143 -7.43 15.18 5.54
N LEU A 144 -8.22 15.46 4.50
CA LEU A 144 -7.76 15.45 3.11
C LEU A 144 -6.63 16.46 2.89
N ALA A 145 -6.77 17.70 3.37
CA ALA A 145 -5.73 18.72 3.29
C ALA A 145 -4.43 18.29 3.99
N ARG A 146 -4.54 17.62 5.12
CA ARG A 146 -3.39 17.07 5.84
C ARG A 146 -2.66 15.99 5.01
N GLU A 147 -3.39 15.00 4.49
CA GLU A 147 -2.81 13.92 3.68
C GLU A 147 -2.20 14.49 2.38
N HIS A 148 -2.85 15.48 1.76
CA HIS A 148 -2.30 16.24 0.63
C HIS A 148 -0.97 16.91 0.97
N GLY A 149 -0.90 17.58 2.11
CA GLY A 149 0.34 18.24 2.57
C GLY A 149 1.47 17.25 2.86
N LEU A 150 1.15 16.06 3.40
CA LEU A 150 2.13 15.00 3.63
C LEU A 150 2.67 14.43 2.31
N LEU A 151 1.77 14.13 1.37
CA LEU A 151 2.15 13.61 0.06
C LEU A 151 2.98 14.62 -0.74
N SER A 152 2.54 15.88 -0.80
CA SER A 152 3.26 16.94 -1.53
C SER A 152 4.67 17.15 -0.99
N LYS A 153 4.87 17.10 0.33
CA LYS A 153 6.22 17.18 0.92
C LYS A 153 7.12 16.06 0.45
N GLN A 154 6.61 14.82 0.40
CA GLN A 154 7.39 13.67 -0.06
C GLN A 154 7.68 13.76 -1.56
N LEU A 155 6.69 14.14 -2.38
CA LEU A 155 6.85 14.29 -3.83
C LEU A 155 7.90 15.36 -4.18
N ASN A 156 7.93 16.48 -3.44
CA ASN A 156 8.97 17.49 -3.60
C ASN A 156 10.38 16.96 -3.27
N LEU A 157 10.51 16.08 -2.28
CA LEU A 157 11.81 15.46 -1.93
C LEU A 157 12.34 14.50 -3.01
N VAL A 158 11.46 14.00 -3.86
CA VAL A 158 11.79 13.02 -4.91
C VAL A 158 11.54 13.57 -6.32
N ALA A 159 11.48 14.89 -6.46
CA ALA A 159 11.14 15.56 -7.72
C ALA A 159 12.02 15.11 -8.89
N ASP A 160 13.31 14.92 -8.63
CA ASP A 160 14.33 14.54 -9.64
C ASP A 160 14.39 13.02 -9.92
N CYS A 161 13.57 12.20 -9.24
CA CYS A 161 13.57 10.76 -9.49
C CYS A 161 12.92 10.43 -10.83
N ALA A 162 13.54 9.50 -11.56
CA ALA A 162 13.12 9.11 -12.91
C ALA A 162 11.79 8.34 -12.93
N PHE A 163 11.51 7.53 -11.90
CA PHE A 163 10.27 6.79 -11.75
C PHE A 163 9.71 6.96 -10.33
N LYS A 164 8.44 7.31 -10.23
CA LYS A 164 7.79 7.63 -8.95
C LYS A 164 6.57 6.76 -8.72
N ILE A 165 6.58 6.01 -7.62
CA ILE A 165 5.46 5.21 -7.15
C ILE A 165 4.88 5.85 -5.90
N VAL A 166 3.57 6.03 -5.89
CA VAL A 166 2.82 6.51 -4.72
C VAL A 166 2.03 5.36 -4.11
N MET A 167 2.16 5.17 -2.82
CA MET A 167 1.33 4.28 -2.03
C MET A 167 0.28 5.10 -1.29
N THR A 168 -0.99 4.74 -1.45
CA THR A 168 -2.06 5.21 -0.56
C THR A 168 -2.83 4.01 -0.03
N HIS A 169 -3.48 4.13 1.12
CA HIS A 169 -4.39 3.07 1.55
C HIS A 169 -5.79 3.31 0.97
N TYR A 170 -6.31 4.53 1.12
CA TYR A 170 -7.56 4.92 0.44
C TYR A 170 -7.32 5.19 -1.05
N PRO A 171 -8.36 5.06 -1.90
CA PRO A 171 -8.28 5.43 -3.30
C PRO A 171 -7.71 6.83 -3.52
N ALA A 172 -6.83 6.97 -4.52
CA ALA A 172 -6.01 8.17 -4.71
C ALA A 172 -6.65 9.27 -5.58
N GLN A 173 -7.89 9.09 -6.05
CA GLN A 173 -8.57 10.06 -6.91
C GLN A 173 -8.54 11.51 -6.37
N PRO A 174 -8.69 11.77 -5.05
CA PRO A 174 -8.61 13.13 -4.53
C PRO A 174 -7.25 13.81 -4.75
N PHE A 175 -6.19 13.04 -5.04
CA PHE A 175 -4.82 13.56 -5.21
C PHE A 175 -4.39 13.68 -6.66
N VAL A 176 -5.23 13.32 -7.64
CA VAL A 176 -4.85 13.17 -9.05
C VAL A 176 -4.14 14.39 -9.63
N SER A 177 -4.61 15.59 -9.33
CA SER A 177 -3.98 16.85 -9.81
C SER A 177 -2.54 17.00 -9.28
N SER A 178 -2.32 16.65 -8.01
CA SER A 178 -0.98 16.69 -7.40
C SER A 178 -0.07 15.60 -7.97
N LEU A 179 -0.60 14.39 -8.17
CA LEU A 179 0.13 13.27 -8.75
C LEU A 179 0.62 13.62 -10.16
N LYS A 180 -0.25 14.17 -10.98
CA LYS A 180 0.06 14.65 -12.34
C LYS A 180 1.11 15.76 -12.34
N ALA A 181 0.94 16.77 -11.48
CA ALA A 181 1.87 17.91 -11.38
C ALA A 181 3.31 17.47 -11.00
N HIS A 182 3.47 16.33 -10.34
CA HIS A 182 4.77 15.78 -9.95
C HIS A 182 5.25 14.64 -10.87
N ASN A 183 4.57 14.38 -11.98
CA ASN A 183 4.87 13.29 -12.92
C ASN A 183 5.00 11.94 -12.19
N VAL A 184 3.96 11.57 -11.45
CA VAL A 184 3.87 10.25 -10.80
C VAL A 184 3.51 9.21 -11.84
N ASP A 185 4.28 8.13 -11.90
CA ASP A 185 4.11 7.07 -12.90
C ASP A 185 3.06 6.04 -12.48
N SER A 186 3.05 5.66 -11.21
CA SER A 186 2.16 4.62 -10.70
C SER A 186 1.66 4.91 -9.29
N VAL A 187 0.42 4.55 -9.04
CA VAL A 187 -0.20 4.60 -7.72
C VAL A 187 -0.76 3.23 -7.37
N VAL A 188 -0.50 2.78 -6.14
CA VAL A 188 -1.10 1.57 -5.58
C VAL A 188 -1.92 1.93 -4.35
N PHE A 189 -3.09 1.31 -4.19
CA PHE A 189 -3.96 1.53 -3.05
C PHE A 189 -4.72 0.26 -2.66
N GLY A 190 -5.14 0.17 -1.41
CA GLY A 190 -5.96 -0.90 -0.85
C GLY A 190 -7.40 -0.47 -0.58
N HIS A 191 -7.91 -0.88 0.57
CA HIS A 191 -9.19 -0.47 1.17
C HIS A 191 -10.45 -0.93 0.43
N VAL A 192 -10.44 -1.01 -0.89
CA VAL A 192 -11.61 -1.39 -1.70
C VAL A 192 -11.64 -2.91 -1.84
N HIS A 193 -12.30 -3.58 -0.91
CA HIS A 193 -12.44 -5.04 -0.89
C HIS A 193 -13.36 -5.56 -1.99
N LEU A 194 -13.23 -6.84 -2.31
CA LEU A 194 -13.98 -7.52 -3.37
C LEU A 194 -15.50 -7.32 -3.26
N ARG A 195 -16.03 -7.29 -2.04
CA ARG A 195 -17.46 -7.13 -1.77
C ARG A 195 -17.86 -5.71 -1.36
N SER A 196 -16.96 -4.72 -1.49
CA SER A 196 -17.22 -3.35 -1.05
C SER A 196 -18.02 -2.52 -2.05
N LEU A 197 -17.98 -2.87 -3.33
CA LEU A 197 -18.60 -2.14 -4.43
C LEU A 197 -19.44 -3.09 -5.30
N PRO A 198 -20.46 -2.58 -5.99
CA PRO A 198 -21.11 -3.27 -7.10
C PRO A 198 -20.11 -3.67 -8.18
N GLU A 199 -20.39 -4.75 -8.91
CA GLU A 199 -19.46 -5.36 -9.87
C GLU A 199 -19.05 -4.40 -11.02
N ASP A 200 -19.96 -3.51 -11.43
CA ASP A 200 -19.73 -2.47 -12.43
C ASP A 200 -18.82 -1.32 -11.94
N GLU A 201 -18.84 -1.01 -10.64
CA GLU A 201 -17.94 -0.02 -10.04
C GLU A 201 -16.54 -0.61 -9.73
N LEU A 202 -16.45 -1.92 -9.53
CA LEU A 202 -15.19 -2.62 -9.26
C LEU A 202 -14.19 -2.45 -10.42
N PHE A 203 -14.66 -2.60 -11.64
CA PHE A 203 -13.83 -2.51 -12.85
C PHE A 203 -13.13 -1.14 -12.98
N ALA A 204 -13.78 -0.07 -12.50
CA ALA A 204 -13.24 1.28 -12.56
C ALA A 204 -12.06 1.54 -11.59
N VAL A 205 -11.82 0.67 -10.60
CA VAL A 205 -10.76 0.86 -9.60
C VAL A 205 -9.61 -0.15 -9.72
N GLU A 206 -9.78 -1.25 -10.45
CA GLU A 206 -8.79 -2.33 -10.49
C GLU A 206 -7.48 -1.93 -11.17
N ASN A 207 -7.55 -1.26 -12.31
CA ASN A 207 -6.38 -0.82 -13.07
C ASN A 207 -6.76 0.38 -13.95
N ALA A 208 -6.95 1.53 -13.36
CA ALA A 208 -7.40 2.73 -14.05
C ALA A 208 -6.23 3.61 -14.49
N LEU A 209 -6.35 4.18 -15.69
CA LEU A 209 -5.51 5.29 -16.13
C LEU A 209 -6.30 6.60 -15.96
N VAL A 210 -5.99 7.34 -14.90
CA VAL A 210 -6.68 8.58 -14.55
C VAL A 210 -5.76 9.76 -14.82
N ASP A 211 -6.11 10.57 -15.81
CA ASP A 211 -5.28 11.72 -16.23
C ASP A 211 -3.80 11.39 -16.52
N GLY A 212 -3.53 10.20 -17.04
CA GLY A 212 -2.18 9.74 -17.34
C GLY A 212 -1.45 9.06 -16.17
N VAL A 213 -2.05 9.01 -15.00
CA VAL A 213 -1.50 8.30 -13.83
C VAL A 213 -2.11 6.90 -13.74
N ARG A 214 -1.29 5.88 -13.69
CA ARG A 214 -1.74 4.49 -13.53
C ARG A 214 -2.11 4.25 -12.05
N MET A 215 -3.37 3.91 -11.79
CA MET A 215 -3.88 3.61 -10.46
C MET A 215 -4.30 2.15 -10.37
N ARG A 216 -3.77 1.41 -9.39
CA ARG A 216 -4.06 -0.01 -9.18
C ARG A 216 -4.59 -0.24 -7.77
N CYS A 217 -5.77 -0.84 -7.69
CA CYS A 217 -6.26 -1.43 -6.44
C CYS A 217 -5.53 -2.75 -6.20
N VAL A 218 -4.87 -2.85 -5.05
CA VAL A 218 -4.05 -4.01 -4.70
C VAL A 218 -4.53 -4.68 -3.40
N ALA A 219 -5.82 -4.55 -3.07
CA ALA A 219 -6.41 -5.24 -1.92
C ALA A 219 -6.26 -6.76 -2.05
N GLY A 220 -5.83 -7.41 -0.97
CA GLY A 220 -5.41 -8.82 -0.98
C GLY A 220 -6.52 -9.78 -1.44
N ASP A 221 -7.74 -9.61 -0.93
CA ASP A 221 -8.91 -10.42 -1.28
C ASP A 221 -9.30 -10.31 -2.77
N ARG A 222 -9.04 -9.16 -3.41
CA ARG A 222 -9.26 -8.96 -4.85
C ARG A 222 -8.20 -9.65 -5.70
N LEU A 223 -7.00 -9.76 -5.18
CA LEU A 223 -5.85 -10.39 -5.85
C LEU A 223 -5.69 -11.87 -5.50
N ALA A 224 -6.66 -12.46 -4.79
CA ALA A 224 -6.52 -13.81 -4.21
C ALA A 224 -5.19 -13.96 -3.44
N PHE A 225 -4.78 -12.90 -2.75
CA PHE A 225 -3.53 -12.77 -1.99
C PHE A 225 -2.24 -13.00 -2.77
N VAL A 226 -2.29 -12.86 -4.11
CA VAL A 226 -1.11 -12.90 -4.99
C VAL A 226 -0.67 -11.46 -5.30
N PRO A 227 0.55 -11.03 -4.93
CA PRO A 227 1.01 -9.66 -5.22
C PRO A 227 1.06 -9.39 -6.72
N THR A 228 0.69 -8.17 -7.13
CA THR A 228 0.75 -7.75 -8.52
C THR A 228 2.04 -6.97 -8.80
N ARG A 229 2.60 -7.14 -10.00
CA ARG A 229 3.83 -6.43 -10.40
C ARG A 229 3.51 -4.99 -10.78
N ILE A 230 4.31 -4.05 -10.25
CA ILE A 230 4.19 -2.62 -10.50
C ILE A 230 5.34 -2.10 -11.37
N TYR A 231 6.55 -2.65 -11.18
CA TYR A 231 7.73 -2.25 -11.95
C TYR A 231 8.60 -3.47 -12.31
N PRO A 232 9.15 -3.57 -13.51
CA PRO A 232 8.70 -2.82 -14.69
C PRO A 232 7.19 -2.98 -14.90
N ASP A 233 6.53 -1.92 -15.38
CA ASP A 233 5.08 -1.97 -15.60
C ASP A 233 4.73 -3.11 -16.57
N PRO A 234 3.90 -4.09 -16.16
CA PRO A 234 3.53 -5.20 -17.06
C PRO A 234 2.67 -4.73 -18.25
N ASP A 235 2.02 -3.57 -18.11
CA ASP A 235 1.11 -3.01 -19.12
C ASP A 235 1.75 -1.83 -19.89
N ALA A 236 3.05 -1.55 -19.67
CA ALA A 236 3.79 -0.58 -20.48
C ALA A 236 4.00 -1.16 -21.90
N ILE A 237 3.46 -0.50 -22.89
CA ILE A 237 3.63 -0.79 -24.31
C ILE A 237 4.90 -0.12 -24.82
#